data_6938b736ca98075196d0101eb05b2f28
#
_entry.id   6938b736ca98075196d0101eb05b2f28
#
_cell.length_a   1.000
_cell.length_b   1.000
_cell.length_c   1.000
_cell.angle_alpha   90.00
_cell.angle_beta   90.00
_cell.angle_gamma   90.00
#
_symmetry.space_group_name_H-M   'P 1'
#
loop_
_entity.id
_entity.type
_entity.pdbx_description
1 polymer ?
#
loop_
_entity_poly.entity_id
_entity_poly.type
_entity_poly.pdbx_seq_one_letter_code
_entity_poly.pdbx_strand_id
1 'polypeptide(L)'
;MTSPSSTDSVPPQLSAGPRPAPGPAADEGLARRLRALACTAPLHDLDARKANLAGEYSVYGMAEIALAAIDLVTLNMDFDTGADHDQIVARLIPRIAAQAPRRPAAEHERVARWVLENLINVGSVDRGFRAVYGVFGPDGTYVRRDYDFKLI
;
A
#
# COMPACT_ATOMS: atom_id res chain seq x y z
N MET A 1 -1.89 11.71 78.55
CA MET A 1 -2.36 12.11 77.24
C MET A 1 -1.51 11.40 76.23
N THR A 2 -2.00 10.31 75.70
CA THR A 2 -1.29 9.36 74.84
C THR A 2 -1.71 9.63 73.38
N SER A 3 -0.75 9.94 72.53
CA SER A 3 -0.94 10.03 71.09
C SER A 3 -0.86 8.65 70.46
N PRO A 4 -1.73 8.29 69.51
CA PRO A 4 -1.61 7.04 68.78
C PRO A 4 -0.72 7.25 67.55
N SER A 5 0.20 6.31 67.34
CA SER A 5 1.04 6.16 66.16
C SER A 5 0.21 5.66 65.00
N SER A 6 0.16 6.42 63.94
CA SER A 6 -0.39 5.99 62.64
C SER A 6 0.59 5.08 61.92
N THR A 7 0.22 3.84 61.79
CA THR A 7 0.93 2.86 60.96
C THR A 7 0.49 3.08 59.48
N ASP A 8 1.36 3.65 58.67
CA ASP A 8 1.17 3.85 57.26
C ASP A 8 1.36 2.49 56.55
N SER A 9 0.24 1.87 56.17
CA SER A 9 0.28 0.59 55.45
C SER A 9 0.43 0.89 53.97
N VAL A 10 1.66 0.68 53.47
CA VAL A 10 1.95 0.69 52.01
C VAL A 10 1.22 -0.51 51.38
N PRO A 11 0.37 -0.27 50.35
CA PRO A 11 -0.29 -1.39 49.68
C PRO A 11 0.75 -2.22 48.90
N PRO A 12 0.57 -3.53 48.78
CA PRO A 12 1.50 -4.40 48.07
C PRO A 12 1.47 -4.04 46.60
N GLN A 13 2.64 -3.67 46.04
CA GLN A 13 2.85 -3.53 44.63
C GLN A 13 2.63 -4.89 43.95
N LEU A 14 1.53 -5.02 43.22
CA LEU A 14 1.31 -6.13 42.31
C LEU A 14 2.44 -6.12 41.28
N SER A 15 3.38 -7.01 41.45
CA SER A 15 4.42 -7.29 40.48
C SER A 15 3.75 -7.69 39.18
N ALA A 16 3.78 -6.79 38.17
CA ALA A 16 3.31 -7.12 36.85
C ALA A 16 4.18 -8.26 36.32
N GLY A 17 3.60 -9.45 36.29
CA GLY A 17 4.24 -10.62 35.70
C GLY A 17 4.66 -10.34 34.26
N PRO A 18 5.61 -11.07 33.70
CA PRO A 18 6.08 -10.88 32.34
C PRO A 18 4.88 -10.89 31.40
N ARG A 19 4.75 -9.82 30.57
CA ARG A 19 3.69 -9.71 29.58
C ARG A 19 3.77 -10.96 28.68
N PRO A 20 2.68 -11.74 28.52
CA PRO A 20 2.70 -12.92 27.69
C PRO A 20 3.17 -12.54 26.28
N ALA A 21 4.02 -13.37 25.70
CA ALA A 21 4.47 -13.19 24.32
C ALA A 21 3.25 -13.11 23.39
N PRO A 22 3.26 -12.25 22.35
CA PRO A 22 2.16 -12.16 21.43
C PRO A 22 1.89 -13.54 20.80
N GLY A 23 0.68 -14.05 21.02
CA GLY A 23 0.27 -15.35 20.51
C GLY A 23 0.17 -15.38 18.98
N PRO A 24 0.00 -16.56 18.38
CA PRO A 24 -0.05 -16.75 16.92
C PRO A 24 -1.12 -15.87 16.22
N ALA A 25 -2.20 -15.52 16.87
CA ALA A 25 -3.22 -14.61 16.34
C ALA A 25 -2.72 -13.16 16.16
N ALA A 26 -1.76 -12.71 16.98
CA ALA A 26 -1.15 -11.40 16.84
C ALA A 26 -0.24 -11.33 15.60
N ASP A 27 0.44 -12.42 15.28
CA ASP A 27 1.29 -12.52 14.09
C ASP A 27 0.49 -12.63 12.79
N GLU A 28 -0.67 -13.29 12.81
CA GLU A 28 -1.58 -13.28 11.65
C GLU A 28 -2.05 -11.86 11.30
N GLY A 29 -2.38 -11.06 12.29
CA GLY A 29 -2.73 -9.66 12.11
C GLY A 29 -1.59 -8.84 11.50
N LEU A 30 -0.36 -9.06 11.96
CA LEU A 30 0.85 -8.42 11.41
C LEU A 30 1.09 -8.89 9.97
N ALA A 31 1.05 -10.18 9.71
CA ALA A 31 1.25 -10.76 8.38
C ALA A 31 0.23 -10.21 7.37
N ARG A 32 -1.05 -10.05 7.78
CA ARG A 32 -2.10 -9.47 6.95
C ARG A 32 -1.81 -8.01 6.62
N ARG A 33 -1.38 -7.20 7.59
CA ARG A 33 -1.00 -5.81 7.39
C ARG A 33 0.22 -5.66 6.48
N LEU A 34 1.26 -6.48 6.68
CA LEU A 34 2.46 -6.47 5.84
C LEU A 34 2.11 -6.85 4.39
N ARG A 35 1.22 -7.82 4.20
CA ARG A 35 0.74 -8.21 2.87
C ARG A 35 -0.01 -7.05 2.20
N ALA A 36 -0.90 -6.37 2.94
CA ALA A 36 -1.60 -5.21 2.41
C ALA A 36 -0.64 -4.08 2.01
N LEU A 37 0.35 -3.76 2.84
CA LEU A 37 1.39 -2.78 2.51
C LEU A 37 2.20 -3.20 1.28
N ALA A 38 2.57 -4.46 1.18
CA ALA A 38 3.29 -4.98 0.02
C ALA A 38 2.47 -4.85 -1.27
N CYS A 39 1.15 -5.09 -1.23
CA CYS A 39 0.27 -4.93 -2.40
C CYS A 39 0.18 -3.47 -2.86
N THR A 40 0.33 -2.49 -1.98
CA THR A 40 0.29 -1.07 -2.34
C THR A 40 1.65 -0.49 -2.72
N ALA A 41 2.74 -1.18 -2.41
CA ALA A 41 4.10 -0.70 -2.69
C ALA A 41 4.34 -0.34 -4.16
N PRO A 42 3.87 -1.12 -5.17
CA PRO A 42 4.02 -0.76 -6.57
C PRO A 42 3.37 0.58 -6.94
N LEU A 43 2.28 0.96 -6.29
CA LEU A 43 1.61 2.24 -6.52
C LEU A 43 2.47 3.41 -6.04
N HIS A 44 3.09 3.26 -4.88
CA HIS A 44 4.01 4.27 -4.33
C HIS A 44 5.31 4.36 -5.14
N ASP A 45 5.76 3.24 -5.73
CA ASP A 45 6.91 3.22 -6.61
C ASP A 45 6.67 4.05 -7.90
N LEU A 46 5.43 4.14 -8.40
CA LEU A 46 5.09 5.04 -9.50
C LEU A 46 5.36 6.51 -9.15
N ASP A 47 5.04 6.93 -7.94
CA ASP A 47 5.34 8.28 -7.47
C ASP A 47 6.87 8.53 -7.35
N ALA A 48 7.63 7.55 -6.93
CA ALA A 48 9.09 7.64 -6.92
C ALA A 48 9.67 7.73 -8.33
N ARG A 49 9.15 6.94 -9.27
CA ARG A 49 9.60 6.91 -10.67
C ARG A 49 9.25 8.16 -11.48
N LYS A 50 8.20 8.91 -11.09
CA LYS A 50 7.87 10.17 -11.78
C LYS A 50 8.99 11.20 -11.73
N ALA A 51 9.88 11.13 -10.75
CA ALA A 51 11.06 12.00 -10.69
C ALA A 51 12.00 11.84 -11.89
N ASN A 52 11.93 10.69 -12.58
CA ASN A 52 12.70 10.42 -13.79
C ASN A 52 12.01 10.95 -15.07
N LEU A 53 10.75 11.40 -14.96
CA LEU A 53 10.05 12.06 -16.05
C LEU A 53 10.52 13.52 -16.09
N ALA A 54 10.99 13.97 -17.24
CA ALA A 54 11.55 15.31 -17.41
C ALA A 54 10.55 16.39 -16.90
N GLY A 55 10.87 16.98 -15.79
CA GLY A 55 10.49 18.29 -15.32
C GLY A 55 9.22 18.43 -14.52
N GLU A 56 8.03 18.29 -15.00
CA GLU A 56 6.87 18.98 -14.39
C GLU A 56 5.79 18.09 -13.78
N TYR A 57 6.05 16.79 -13.69
CA TYR A 57 5.05 15.80 -13.21
C TYR A 57 4.93 15.70 -11.69
N SER A 58 5.69 16.51 -10.94
CA SER A 58 5.66 16.51 -9.46
C SER A 58 4.30 16.85 -8.86
N VAL A 59 3.46 17.58 -9.64
CA VAL A 59 2.11 17.99 -9.22
C VAL A 59 1.09 16.85 -9.23
N TYR A 60 1.40 15.74 -9.91
CA TYR A 60 0.48 14.61 -10.04
C TYR A 60 0.75 13.55 -8.97
N GLY A 61 -0.29 13.06 -8.31
CA GLY A 61 -0.26 11.90 -7.42
C GLY A 61 -0.40 10.62 -8.22
N MET A 62 0.71 10.04 -8.69
CA MET A 62 0.69 8.86 -9.56
C MET A 62 0.07 7.65 -8.88
N ALA A 63 0.27 7.49 -7.57
CA ALA A 63 -0.34 6.41 -6.79
C ALA A 63 -1.88 6.53 -6.77
N GLU A 64 -2.42 7.74 -6.64
CA GLU A 64 -3.86 8.00 -6.69
C GLU A 64 -4.44 7.69 -8.07
N ILE A 65 -3.76 8.14 -9.13
CA ILE A 65 -4.18 7.89 -10.51
C ILE A 65 -4.15 6.38 -10.81
N ALA A 66 -3.10 5.70 -10.38
CA ALA A 66 -2.96 4.26 -10.55
C ALA A 66 -4.06 3.47 -9.84
N LEU A 67 -4.39 3.84 -8.59
CA LEU A 67 -5.49 3.22 -7.86
C LEU A 67 -6.83 3.44 -8.58
N ALA A 68 -7.07 4.66 -9.06
CA ALA A 68 -8.27 4.96 -9.85
C ALA A 68 -8.32 4.16 -11.17
N ALA A 69 -7.18 3.94 -11.83
CA ALA A 69 -7.11 3.08 -13.01
C ALA A 69 -7.49 1.63 -12.69
N ILE A 70 -6.97 1.08 -11.59
CA ILE A 70 -7.29 -0.27 -11.12
C ILE A 70 -8.79 -0.39 -10.82
N ASP A 71 -9.38 0.59 -10.13
CA ASP A 71 -10.81 0.61 -9.84
C ASP A 71 -11.64 0.64 -11.14
N LEU A 72 -11.25 1.47 -12.10
CA LEU A 72 -11.93 1.55 -13.40
C LEU A 72 -11.87 0.22 -14.16
N VAL A 73 -10.71 -0.44 -14.17
CA VAL A 73 -10.57 -1.77 -14.79
C VAL A 73 -11.45 -2.79 -14.07
N THR A 74 -11.38 -2.83 -12.74
CA THR A 74 -12.11 -3.81 -11.93
C THR A 74 -13.62 -3.66 -12.03
N LEU A 75 -14.13 -2.42 -12.07
CA LEU A 75 -15.55 -2.12 -12.13
C LEU A 75 -16.14 -2.27 -13.56
N ASN A 76 -15.29 -2.17 -14.60
CA ASN A 76 -15.73 -2.27 -15.99
C ASN A 76 -15.31 -3.57 -16.67
N MET A 77 -14.79 -4.54 -15.94
CA MET A 77 -14.60 -5.90 -16.44
C MET A 77 -15.98 -6.58 -16.59
N ASP A 78 -16.71 -6.21 -17.61
CA ASP A 78 -17.73 -7.10 -18.18
C ASP A 78 -16.98 -8.28 -18.80
N PHE A 79 -17.39 -9.50 -18.45
CA PHE A 79 -16.69 -10.74 -18.80
C PHE A 79 -16.49 -10.96 -20.30
N ASP A 80 -17.21 -10.20 -21.14
CA ASP A 80 -17.24 -10.40 -22.59
C ASP A 80 -16.37 -9.43 -23.44
N THR A 81 -15.99 -8.25 -22.95
CA THR A 81 -15.34 -7.26 -23.81
C THR A 81 -14.00 -6.72 -23.31
N GLY A 82 -13.66 -6.94 -22.05
CA GLY A 82 -12.46 -6.32 -21.46
C GLY A 82 -12.55 -4.78 -21.40
N ALA A 83 -11.71 -4.15 -20.59
CA ALA A 83 -11.66 -2.69 -20.57
C ALA A 83 -10.75 -2.21 -21.70
N ASP A 84 -11.32 -1.42 -22.63
CA ASP A 84 -10.54 -0.75 -23.67
C ASP A 84 -9.61 0.31 -23.03
N HIS A 85 -8.35 0.26 -23.42
CA HIS A 85 -7.28 1.15 -22.95
C HIS A 85 -7.66 2.63 -23.09
N ASP A 86 -8.18 3.01 -24.27
CA ASP A 86 -8.55 4.39 -24.55
C ASP A 86 -9.76 4.85 -23.73
N GLN A 87 -10.67 3.95 -23.40
CA GLN A 87 -11.80 4.26 -22.51
C GLN A 87 -11.32 4.55 -21.09
N ILE A 88 -10.37 3.77 -20.58
CA ILE A 88 -9.79 4.00 -19.25
C ILE A 88 -9.04 5.32 -19.22
N VAL A 89 -8.22 5.60 -20.23
CA VAL A 89 -7.53 6.90 -20.38
C VAL A 89 -8.54 8.03 -20.33
N ALA A 90 -9.59 7.97 -21.14
CA ALA A 90 -10.61 9.02 -21.19
C ALA A 90 -11.31 9.25 -19.83
N ARG A 91 -11.54 8.18 -19.06
CA ARG A 91 -12.15 8.26 -17.72
C ARG A 91 -11.21 8.77 -16.64
N LEU A 92 -9.90 8.60 -16.81
CA LEU A 92 -8.88 9.11 -15.87
C LEU A 92 -8.63 10.61 -16.04
N ILE A 93 -8.76 11.16 -17.26
CA ILE A 93 -8.46 12.56 -17.58
C ILE A 93 -9.12 13.56 -16.62
N PRO A 94 -10.42 13.46 -16.28
CA PRO A 94 -11.05 14.42 -15.37
C PRO A 94 -10.39 14.46 -13.98
N ARG A 95 -9.98 13.29 -13.45
CA ARG A 95 -9.29 13.20 -12.16
C ARG A 95 -7.89 13.80 -12.24
N ILE A 96 -7.16 13.52 -13.30
CA ILE A 96 -5.81 14.06 -13.55
C ILE A 96 -5.88 15.58 -13.72
N ALA A 97 -6.85 16.09 -14.49
CA ALA A 97 -7.07 17.51 -14.67
C ALA A 97 -7.42 18.22 -13.36
N ALA A 98 -8.15 17.56 -12.45
CA ALA A 98 -8.45 18.13 -11.13
C ALA A 98 -7.20 18.33 -10.27
N GLN A 99 -6.19 17.47 -10.40
CA GLN A 99 -4.91 17.63 -9.70
C GLN A 99 -4.06 18.78 -10.25
N ALA A 100 -4.17 19.06 -11.55
CA ALA A 100 -3.37 20.08 -12.23
C ALA A 100 -4.17 20.85 -13.29
N PRO A 101 -5.18 21.66 -12.89
CA PRO A 101 -6.14 22.26 -13.81
C PRO A 101 -5.54 23.29 -14.78
N ARG A 102 -4.33 23.78 -14.49
CA ARG A 102 -3.63 24.75 -15.35
C ARG A 102 -2.75 24.09 -16.41
N ARG A 103 -2.64 22.76 -16.39
CA ARG A 103 -1.81 22.02 -17.34
C ARG A 103 -2.61 21.69 -18.60
N PRO A 104 -1.95 21.56 -19.75
CA PRO A 104 -2.63 21.27 -21.01
C PRO A 104 -3.22 19.86 -21.03
N ALA A 105 -4.36 19.68 -21.71
CA ALA A 105 -5.04 18.39 -21.83
C ALA A 105 -4.15 17.27 -22.39
N ALA A 106 -3.26 17.61 -23.33
CA ALA A 106 -2.30 16.66 -23.89
C ALA A 106 -1.30 16.13 -22.84
N GLU A 107 -1.03 16.89 -21.78
CA GLU A 107 -0.22 16.43 -20.66
C GLU A 107 -1.00 15.45 -19.78
N HIS A 108 -2.27 15.75 -19.49
CA HIS A 108 -3.13 14.85 -18.72
C HIS A 108 -3.27 13.49 -19.42
N GLU A 109 -3.42 13.48 -20.75
CA GLU A 109 -3.47 12.24 -21.51
C GLU A 109 -2.15 11.46 -21.44
N ARG A 110 -1.00 12.13 -21.57
CA ARG A 110 0.31 11.47 -21.40
C ARG A 110 0.50 10.87 -20.01
N VAL A 111 0.05 11.57 -18.97
CA VAL A 111 0.10 11.05 -17.59
C VAL A 111 -0.77 9.80 -17.46
N ALA A 112 -2.00 9.83 -17.98
CA ALA A 112 -2.90 8.68 -17.95
C ALA A 112 -2.28 7.45 -18.65
N ARG A 113 -1.77 7.64 -19.88
CA ARG A 113 -1.10 6.56 -20.63
C ARG A 113 0.12 6.06 -19.91
N TRP A 114 0.97 6.93 -19.38
CA TRP A 114 2.16 6.54 -18.65
C TRP A 114 1.82 5.69 -17.41
N VAL A 115 0.79 6.07 -16.65
CA VAL A 115 0.37 5.28 -15.48
C VAL A 115 -0.11 3.90 -15.91
N LEU A 116 -0.96 3.82 -16.94
CA LEU A 116 -1.46 2.54 -17.44
C LEU A 116 -0.33 1.64 -17.95
N GLU A 117 0.60 2.16 -18.75
CA GLU A 117 1.75 1.43 -19.26
C GLU A 117 2.65 0.88 -18.14
N ASN A 118 2.70 1.59 -17.00
CA ASN A 118 3.48 1.13 -15.85
C ASN A 118 2.71 0.19 -14.92
N LEU A 119 1.39 0.12 -15.03
CA LEU A 119 0.56 -0.86 -14.34
C LEU A 119 0.44 -2.17 -15.12
N ILE A 120 0.46 -2.09 -16.45
CA ILE A 120 0.37 -3.26 -17.32
C ILE A 120 1.74 -3.94 -17.37
N ASN A 121 1.75 -5.22 -17.03
CA ASN A 121 2.94 -6.05 -17.12
C ASN A 121 3.11 -6.55 -18.56
N VAL A 122 3.56 -5.67 -19.46
CA VAL A 122 3.76 -6.01 -20.87
C VAL A 122 5.16 -6.57 -21.07
N GLY A 123 5.23 -7.85 -21.37
CA GLY A 123 6.44 -8.50 -21.86
C GLY A 123 7.39 -8.99 -20.77
N SER A 124 8.57 -9.42 -21.19
CA SER A 124 9.61 -10.11 -20.44
C SER A 124 10.35 -9.27 -19.38
N VAL A 125 9.91 -8.06 -19.12
CA VAL A 125 10.51 -7.24 -18.08
C VAL A 125 9.94 -7.72 -16.75
N ASP A 126 10.80 -8.34 -15.97
CA ASP A 126 10.50 -8.76 -14.60
C ASP A 126 10.32 -7.51 -13.71
N ARG A 127 9.19 -6.87 -13.84
CA ARG A 127 8.76 -5.74 -13.01
C ARG A 127 8.03 -6.22 -11.75
N GLY A 128 8.27 -7.46 -11.37
CA GLY A 128 7.75 -8.03 -10.14
C GLY A 128 8.24 -7.23 -8.94
N PHE A 129 7.33 -6.81 -8.08
CA PHE A 129 7.70 -6.29 -6.78
C PHE A 129 7.89 -7.48 -5.84
N ARG A 130 9.09 -7.60 -5.28
CA ARG A 130 9.41 -8.63 -4.30
C ARG A 130 9.44 -8.02 -2.91
N ALA A 131 8.55 -8.47 -2.04
CA ALA A 131 8.59 -8.14 -0.62
C ALA A 131 9.03 -9.36 0.18
N VAL A 132 9.97 -9.16 1.09
CA VAL A 132 10.44 -10.19 2.01
C VAL A 132 10.08 -9.75 3.42
N TYR A 133 9.30 -10.55 4.13
CA TYR A 133 9.01 -10.31 5.54
C TYR A 133 8.99 -11.60 6.34
N GLY A 134 9.32 -11.49 7.62
CA GLY A 134 9.32 -12.62 8.52
C GLY A 134 8.09 -12.63 9.42
N VAL A 135 7.58 -13.81 9.67
CA VAL A 135 6.50 -14.07 10.61
C VAL A 135 6.86 -15.25 11.52
N PHE A 136 6.34 -15.24 12.73
CA PHE A 136 6.43 -16.41 13.58
C PHE A 136 5.36 -17.43 13.21
N GLY A 137 5.78 -18.67 13.00
CA GLY A 137 4.88 -19.80 12.82
C GLY A 137 4.16 -20.19 14.12
N PRO A 138 3.17 -21.10 14.05
CA PRO A 138 2.44 -21.56 15.22
C PRO A 138 3.33 -22.26 16.28
N ASP A 139 4.45 -22.79 15.84
CA ASP A 139 5.49 -23.45 16.65
C ASP A 139 6.51 -22.46 17.24
N GLY A 140 6.33 -21.16 17.02
CA GLY A 140 7.27 -20.11 17.45
C GLY A 140 8.51 -19.98 16.56
N THR A 141 8.60 -20.69 15.45
CA THR A 141 9.71 -20.59 14.49
C THR A 141 9.58 -19.35 13.65
N TYR A 142 10.65 -18.56 13.51
CA TYR A 142 10.69 -17.41 12.63
C TYR A 142 10.90 -17.84 11.18
N VAL A 143 9.91 -17.58 10.32
CA VAL A 143 9.93 -17.95 8.91
C VAL A 143 9.93 -16.69 8.05
N ARG A 144 10.89 -16.56 7.16
CA ARG A 144 10.87 -15.52 6.10
C ARG A 144 10.04 -16.01 4.93
N ARG A 145 9.15 -15.16 4.45
CA ARG A 145 8.32 -15.41 3.27
C ARG A 145 8.61 -14.36 2.21
N ASP A 146 8.82 -14.85 1.01
CA ASP A 146 8.93 -14.04 -0.20
C ASP A 146 7.55 -13.91 -0.84
N TYR A 147 7.18 -12.69 -1.18
CA TYR A 147 5.96 -12.39 -1.94
C TYR A 147 6.36 -11.70 -3.23
N ASP A 148 6.13 -12.39 -4.32
CA ASP A 148 6.25 -11.82 -5.66
C ASP A 148 4.87 -11.34 -6.09
N PHE A 149 4.75 -10.03 -6.31
CA PHE A 149 3.54 -9.44 -6.87
C PHE A 149 3.78 -9.15 -8.34
N LYS A 150 3.00 -9.79 -9.18
CA LYS A 150 2.87 -9.38 -10.57
C LYS A 150 1.77 -8.33 -10.62
N LEU A 151 2.12 -7.13 -11.06
CA LEU A 151 1.12 -6.18 -11.52
C LEU A 151 0.46 -6.78 -12.77
N ILE A 152 -0.82 -6.63 -12.86
CA ILE A 152 -1.72 -7.28 -13.83
C ILE A 152 -1.26 -7.03 -15.26
#